data_b433f624dccbf5dfe9a2e9e9550edceb
#
_entry.id   b433f624dccbf5dfe9a2e9e9550edceb
#
_cell.length_a   1.000
_cell.length_b   1.000
_cell.length_c   1.000
_cell.angle_alpha   90.00
_cell.angle_beta   90.00
_cell.angle_gamma   90.00
#
_symmetry.space_group_name_H-M   'P 1'
#
loop_
_entity.id
_entity.type
_entity.pdbx_description
1 polymer ?
#
loop_
_entity_poly.entity_id
_entity_poly.type
_entity_poly.pdbx_seq_one_letter_code
_entity_poly.pdbx_strand_id
1 'polypeptide(L)'
;MNNILLGLLSIVITFSLLIIVEKIFKKEGLYVWISIATIIANVIICKSIDVFGYVTNIGNVLFASTFLATDIMIEKYSKEDSKKAILIGVVSQIIFLIMTQYALLYVPASTDLAQEPMKVLFSLNLRVSIASLVMYVVSNLLDIYLYQKLKDKYPKLLWLRNNVSTIISNCLENYLFTFLAFAGIFDIKTMLSIATIASIFEMIIAICDTPFLYISKKLK
;
A
#
# COMPACT_ATOMS: atom_id res chain seq x y z
N MET A 1 22.98 8.88 5.60
CA MET A 1 22.63 7.46 5.41
C MET A 1 22.10 7.33 3.99
N ASN A 2 22.50 6.32 3.22
CA ASN A 2 22.09 6.16 1.81
C ASN A 2 20.61 5.77 1.75
N ASN A 3 19.83 6.34 0.80
CA ASN A 3 18.41 6.04 0.59
C ASN A 3 18.14 4.53 0.40
N ILE A 4 19.08 3.81 -0.19
CA ILE A 4 18.99 2.36 -0.38
C ILE A 4 18.97 1.63 0.98
N LEU A 5 19.90 1.98 1.88
CA LEU A 5 19.95 1.39 3.21
C LEU A 5 18.67 1.74 4.02
N LEU A 6 18.21 2.98 3.92
CA LEU A 6 16.94 3.41 4.55
C LEU A 6 15.75 2.64 3.99
N GLY A 7 15.72 2.42 2.66
CA GLY A 7 14.68 1.61 2.01
C GLY A 7 14.65 0.17 2.51
N LEU A 8 15.82 -0.49 2.59
CA LEU A 8 15.91 -1.85 3.14
C LEU A 8 15.50 -1.92 4.62
N LEU A 9 15.93 -0.95 5.42
CA LEU A 9 15.51 -0.84 6.82
C LEU A 9 14.00 -0.61 6.94
N SER A 10 13.40 0.21 6.08
CA SER A 10 11.95 0.45 6.11
C SER A 10 11.15 -0.83 5.82
N ILE A 11 11.62 -1.69 4.90
CA ILE A 11 11.00 -3.00 4.64
C ILE A 11 11.02 -3.85 5.92
N VAL A 12 12.19 -4.00 6.54
CA VAL A 12 12.34 -4.81 7.76
C VAL A 12 11.50 -4.26 8.90
N ILE A 13 11.53 -2.94 9.12
CA ILE A 13 10.76 -2.28 10.20
C ILE A 13 9.26 -2.46 9.95
N THR A 14 8.76 -2.14 8.77
CA THR A 14 7.33 -2.18 8.45
C THR A 14 6.77 -3.59 8.62
N PHE A 15 7.41 -4.58 8.02
CA PHE A 15 6.91 -5.96 8.10
C PHE A 15 7.10 -6.56 9.50
N SER A 16 8.16 -6.20 10.23
CA SER A 16 8.33 -6.61 11.64
C SER A 16 7.21 -6.03 12.51
N LEU A 17 6.88 -4.75 12.35
CA LEU A 17 5.80 -4.10 13.09
C LEU A 17 4.44 -4.75 12.77
N LEU A 18 4.16 -5.07 11.50
CA LEU A 18 2.95 -5.82 11.12
C LEU A 18 2.86 -7.14 11.90
N ILE A 19 3.94 -7.93 11.90
CA ILE A 19 3.97 -9.22 12.60
C ILE A 19 3.82 -9.07 14.12
N ILE A 20 4.41 -8.02 14.70
CA ILE A 20 4.27 -7.71 16.14
C ILE A 20 2.80 -7.36 16.46
N VAL A 21 2.17 -6.50 15.66
CA VAL A 21 0.76 -6.11 15.83
C VAL A 21 -0.15 -7.33 15.68
N GLU A 22 0.08 -8.18 14.67
CA GLU A 22 -0.63 -9.44 14.51
C GLU A 22 -0.46 -10.36 15.71
N LYS A 23 0.77 -10.50 16.22
CA LYS A 23 1.06 -11.34 17.38
C LYS A 23 0.29 -10.90 18.64
N ILE A 24 0.20 -9.58 18.87
CA ILE A 24 -0.46 -9.00 20.05
C ILE A 24 -1.98 -9.02 19.92
N PHE A 25 -2.50 -8.56 18.79
CA PHE A 25 -3.93 -8.29 18.58
C PHE A 25 -4.62 -9.25 17.62
N LYS A 26 -3.90 -10.26 17.09
CA LYS A 26 -4.44 -11.27 16.17
C LYS A 26 -5.14 -10.61 14.96
N LYS A 27 -6.34 -11.07 14.63
CA LYS A 27 -7.13 -10.57 13.50
C LYS A 27 -7.44 -9.07 13.59
N GLU A 28 -7.77 -8.60 14.77
CA GLU A 28 -8.06 -7.19 15.03
C GLU A 28 -6.84 -6.31 14.75
N GLY A 29 -5.65 -6.81 15.06
CA GLY A 29 -4.39 -6.14 14.73
C GLY A 29 -4.20 -5.94 13.23
N LEU A 30 -4.58 -6.90 12.40
CA LEU A 30 -4.49 -6.78 10.95
C LEU A 30 -5.47 -5.73 10.39
N TYR A 31 -6.69 -5.62 10.94
CA TYR A 31 -7.62 -4.55 10.58
C TYR A 31 -7.07 -3.17 10.92
N VAL A 32 -6.54 -3.03 12.14
CA VAL A 32 -5.90 -1.77 12.59
C VAL A 32 -4.69 -1.45 11.72
N TRP A 33 -3.84 -2.44 11.43
CA TRP A 33 -2.68 -2.26 10.57
C TRP A 33 -3.05 -1.71 9.20
N ILE A 34 -4.02 -2.33 8.51
CA ILE A 34 -4.47 -1.90 7.18
C ILE A 34 -4.98 -0.45 7.23
N SER A 35 -5.78 -0.09 8.25
CA SER A 35 -6.26 1.28 8.41
C SER A 35 -5.13 2.29 8.59
N ILE A 36 -4.17 1.99 9.45
CA ILE A 36 -3.03 2.88 9.73
C ILE A 36 -2.09 2.94 8.53
N ALA A 37 -1.78 1.79 7.91
CA ALA A 37 -0.86 1.71 6.79
C ALA A 37 -1.38 2.50 5.58
N THR A 38 -2.67 2.40 5.24
CA THR A 38 -3.27 3.16 4.14
C THR A 38 -3.23 4.66 4.39
N ILE A 39 -3.53 5.12 5.61
CA ILE A 39 -3.47 6.55 5.97
C ILE A 39 -2.03 7.07 5.90
N ILE A 40 -1.09 6.40 6.57
CA ILE A 40 0.31 6.85 6.61
C ILE A 40 0.93 6.80 5.21
N ALA A 41 0.67 5.75 4.42
CA ALA A 41 1.17 5.65 3.05
C ALA A 41 0.74 6.86 2.21
N ASN A 42 -0.52 7.30 2.31
CA ASN A 42 -1.02 8.48 1.59
C ASN A 42 -0.35 9.80 2.02
N VAL A 43 0.12 9.91 3.25
CA VAL A 43 0.87 11.09 3.72
C VAL A 43 2.31 11.04 3.21
N ILE A 44 3.01 9.91 3.41
CA ILE A 44 4.43 9.84 3.12
C ILE A 44 4.75 9.62 1.62
N ILE A 45 3.77 9.23 0.80
CA ILE A 45 3.93 9.13 -0.66
C ILE A 45 4.26 10.50 -1.29
N CYS A 46 3.91 11.60 -0.63
CA CYS A 46 4.27 12.95 -1.06
C CYS A 46 5.79 13.20 -1.02
N LYS A 47 6.54 12.36 -0.29
CA LYS A 47 8.00 12.47 -0.21
C LYS A 47 8.65 11.61 -1.28
N SER A 48 9.20 12.26 -2.30
CA SER A 48 10.02 11.62 -3.34
C SER A 48 11.47 11.47 -2.88
N ILE A 49 12.10 10.37 -3.27
CA ILE A 49 13.51 10.07 -3.05
C ILE A 49 14.15 9.59 -4.35
N ASP A 50 15.45 9.75 -4.47
CA ASP A 50 16.24 9.17 -5.55
C ASP A 50 16.87 7.85 -5.09
N VAL A 51 16.69 6.80 -5.89
CA VAL A 51 17.28 5.47 -5.69
C VAL A 51 17.83 4.98 -7.03
N PHE A 52 19.13 4.82 -7.14
CA PHE A 52 19.84 4.43 -8.37
C PHE A 52 19.57 5.37 -9.58
N GLY A 53 19.35 6.67 -9.34
CA GLY A 53 19.04 7.63 -10.41
C GLY A 53 17.56 7.60 -10.86
N TYR A 54 16.71 6.84 -10.19
CA TYR A 54 15.27 6.80 -10.42
C TYR A 54 14.52 7.45 -9.27
N VAL A 55 13.59 8.33 -9.61
CA VAL A 55 12.71 8.94 -8.61
C VAL A 55 11.63 7.95 -8.19
N THR A 56 11.54 7.70 -6.90
CA THR A 56 10.48 6.89 -6.29
C THR A 56 9.97 7.58 -5.02
N ASN A 57 9.01 6.99 -4.33
CA ASN A 57 8.50 7.50 -3.05
C ASN A 57 8.57 6.45 -1.95
N ILE A 58 8.48 6.91 -0.70
CA ILE A 58 8.65 6.03 0.46
C ILE A 58 7.34 5.37 0.93
N GLY A 59 6.21 5.72 0.35
CA GLY A 59 4.89 5.16 0.68
C GLY A 59 4.70 3.69 0.25
N ASN A 60 5.44 3.26 -0.78
CA ASN A 60 5.27 1.95 -1.41
C ASN A 60 5.43 0.77 -0.44
N VAL A 61 6.37 0.84 0.53
CA VAL A 61 6.58 -0.24 1.50
C VAL A 61 5.39 -0.41 2.44
N LEU A 62 4.82 0.71 2.93
CA LEU A 62 3.63 0.66 3.77
C LEU A 62 2.41 0.18 2.99
N PHE A 63 2.27 0.63 1.76
CA PHE A 63 1.20 0.18 0.88
C PHE A 63 1.31 -1.34 0.62
N ALA A 64 2.49 -1.84 0.25
CA ALA A 64 2.75 -3.27 0.06
C ALA A 64 2.45 -4.10 1.32
N SER A 65 2.65 -3.54 2.52
CA SER A 65 2.32 -4.23 3.77
C SER A 65 0.82 -4.52 3.93
N THR A 66 -0.05 -3.83 3.20
CA THR A 66 -1.50 -4.13 3.20
C THR A 66 -1.79 -5.43 2.45
N PHE A 67 -1.06 -5.74 1.39
CA PHE A 67 -1.16 -7.03 0.69
C PHE A 67 -0.70 -8.16 1.60
N LEU A 68 0.46 -8.03 2.24
CA LEU A 68 0.92 -9.02 3.22
C LEU A 68 -0.11 -9.23 4.34
N ALA A 69 -0.74 -8.16 4.85
CA ALA A 69 -1.78 -8.28 5.88
C ALA A 69 -3.01 -9.04 5.38
N THR A 70 -3.46 -8.80 4.13
CA THR A 70 -4.58 -9.54 3.52
C THR A 70 -4.23 -11.00 3.25
N ASP A 71 -3.00 -11.29 2.86
CA ASP A 71 -2.50 -12.64 2.65
C ASP A 71 -2.43 -13.44 3.96
N ILE A 72 -1.93 -12.81 5.04
CA ILE A 72 -1.98 -13.38 6.39
C ILE A 72 -3.42 -13.70 6.79
N MET A 73 -4.37 -12.81 6.49
CA MET A 73 -5.79 -13.06 6.77
C MET A 73 -6.34 -14.27 6.03
N ILE A 74 -6.01 -14.44 4.74
CA ILE A 74 -6.44 -15.60 3.95
C ILE A 74 -5.81 -16.90 4.49
N GLU A 75 -4.57 -16.82 4.97
CA GLU A 75 -3.87 -18.00 5.50
C GLU A 75 -4.39 -18.45 6.87
N LYS A 76 -4.68 -17.51 7.77
CA LYS A 76 -4.95 -17.81 9.19
C LYS A 76 -6.43 -17.68 9.57
N TYR A 77 -7.19 -16.89 8.82
CA TYR A 77 -8.60 -16.62 9.14
C TYR A 77 -9.48 -16.98 7.94
N SER A 78 -10.01 -16.00 7.21
CA SER A 78 -10.86 -16.25 6.05
C SER A 78 -10.65 -15.25 4.92
N LYS A 79 -11.09 -15.63 3.71
CA LYS A 79 -11.17 -14.73 2.56
C LYS A 79 -12.13 -13.57 2.81
N GLU A 80 -13.21 -13.83 3.54
CA GLU A 80 -14.22 -12.84 3.92
C GLU A 80 -13.65 -11.79 4.87
N ASP A 81 -12.83 -12.22 5.84
CA ASP A 81 -12.10 -11.30 6.74
C ASP A 81 -11.13 -10.42 5.95
N SER A 82 -10.43 -10.98 4.96
CA SER A 82 -9.54 -10.24 4.08
C SER A 82 -10.28 -9.14 3.28
N LYS A 83 -11.44 -9.48 2.68
CA LYS A 83 -12.29 -8.49 2.01
C LYS A 83 -12.81 -7.41 2.95
N LYS A 84 -13.20 -7.80 4.17
CA LYS A 84 -13.62 -6.85 5.20
C LYS A 84 -12.49 -5.89 5.58
N ALA A 85 -11.26 -6.38 5.65
CA ALA A 85 -10.07 -5.56 5.92
C ALA A 85 -9.86 -4.47 4.84
N ILE A 86 -10.03 -4.83 3.56
CA ILE A 86 -9.96 -3.86 2.46
C ILE A 86 -11.05 -2.79 2.64
N LEU A 87 -12.28 -3.19 2.92
CA LEU A 87 -13.37 -2.23 3.15
C LEU A 87 -13.07 -1.29 4.32
N ILE A 88 -12.50 -1.80 5.41
CA ILE A 88 -12.06 -0.98 6.56
C ILE A 88 -10.97 0.00 6.11
N GLY A 89 -9.99 -0.42 5.31
CA GLY A 89 -8.97 0.45 4.74
C GLY A 89 -9.58 1.57 3.88
N VAL A 90 -10.51 1.23 2.98
CA VAL A 90 -11.25 2.21 2.15
C VAL A 90 -11.98 3.24 3.00
N VAL A 91 -12.75 2.80 3.99
CA VAL A 91 -13.50 3.69 4.89
C VAL A 91 -12.55 4.60 5.66
N SER A 92 -11.45 4.04 6.19
CA SER A 92 -10.42 4.80 6.90
C SER A 92 -9.80 5.89 6.02
N GLN A 93 -9.50 5.55 4.76
CA GLN A 93 -8.94 6.49 3.78
C GLN A 93 -9.94 7.59 3.41
N ILE A 94 -11.22 7.25 3.21
CA ILE A 94 -12.28 8.24 2.92
C ILE A 94 -12.45 9.20 4.10
N ILE A 95 -12.50 8.67 5.33
CA ILE A 95 -12.61 9.51 6.54
C ILE A 95 -11.40 10.45 6.63
N PHE A 96 -10.19 9.92 6.44
CA PHE A 96 -8.97 10.72 6.46
C PHE A 96 -9.02 11.85 5.42
N LEU A 97 -9.43 11.55 4.17
CA LEU A 97 -9.55 12.55 3.11
C LEU A 97 -10.57 13.64 3.46
N ILE A 98 -11.76 13.26 3.93
CA ILE A 98 -12.80 14.21 4.30
C ILE A 98 -12.32 15.12 5.44
N MET A 99 -11.74 14.53 6.48
CA MET A 99 -11.32 15.29 7.67
C MET A 99 -10.14 16.22 7.38
N THR A 100 -9.19 15.81 6.55
CA THR A 100 -8.07 16.67 6.15
C THR A 100 -8.52 17.81 5.25
N GLN A 101 -9.42 17.58 4.28
CA GLN A 101 -9.99 18.65 3.46
C GLN A 101 -10.83 19.61 4.31
N TYR A 102 -11.62 19.09 5.25
CA TYR A 102 -12.41 19.93 6.16
C TYR A 102 -11.52 20.81 7.04
N ALA A 103 -10.40 20.27 7.55
CA ALA A 103 -9.44 21.04 8.34
C ALA A 103 -8.84 22.22 7.55
N LEU A 104 -8.61 22.07 6.24
CA LEU A 104 -8.09 23.16 5.39
C LEU A 104 -9.10 24.31 5.15
N LEU A 105 -10.38 24.13 5.46
CA LEU A 105 -11.39 25.17 5.33
C LEU A 105 -11.37 26.19 6.48
N TYR A 106 -10.74 25.86 7.62
CA TYR A 106 -10.60 26.81 8.72
C TYR A 106 -9.70 27.99 8.34
N VAL A 107 -10.08 29.19 8.78
CA VAL A 107 -9.24 30.39 8.61
C VAL A 107 -8.05 30.28 9.58
N PRO A 108 -6.80 30.31 9.09
CA PRO A 108 -5.64 30.16 9.95
C PRO A 108 -5.47 31.38 10.87
N ALA A 109 -4.99 31.13 12.09
CA ALA A 109 -4.57 32.21 12.99
C ALA A 109 -3.30 32.91 12.46
N SER A 110 -3.02 34.12 12.89
CA SER A 110 -1.81 34.86 12.49
C SER A 110 -0.49 34.19 12.89
N THR A 111 -0.55 33.27 13.86
CA THR A 111 0.59 32.49 14.36
C THR A 111 0.63 31.07 13.79
N ASP A 112 -0.28 30.75 12.86
CA ASP A 112 -0.35 29.39 12.30
C ASP A 112 0.81 29.13 11.32
N LEU A 113 1.56 28.06 11.60
CA LEU A 113 2.65 27.56 10.76
C LEU A 113 2.26 26.30 9.98
N ALA A 114 1.06 25.75 10.21
CA ALA A 114 0.65 24.46 9.67
C ALA A 114 -0.14 24.55 8.36
N GLN A 115 -0.85 25.66 8.10
CA GLN A 115 -1.76 25.80 6.96
C GLN A 115 -1.08 25.52 5.61
N GLU A 116 0.05 26.15 5.34
CA GLU A 116 0.74 25.98 4.05
C GLU A 116 1.37 24.58 3.89
N PRO A 117 2.08 24.02 4.90
CA PRO A 117 2.50 22.59 4.84
C PRO A 117 1.33 21.62 4.66
N MET A 118 0.21 21.82 5.37
CA MET A 118 -0.99 20.99 5.23
C MET A 118 -1.60 21.12 3.83
N LYS A 119 -1.67 22.30 3.25
CA LYS A 119 -2.11 22.47 1.86
C LYS A 119 -1.24 21.66 0.90
N VAL A 120 0.08 21.71 1.04
CA VAL A 120 1.00 20.94 0.20
C VAL A 120 0.77 19.43 0.34
N LEU A 121 0.62 18.93 1.57
CA LEU A 121 0.45 17.49 1.85
C LEU A 121 -0.94 16.96 1.46
N PHE A 122 -1.99 17.78 1.66
CA PHE A 122 -3.38 17.34 1.50
C PHE A 122 -4.11 18.00 0.32
N SER A 123 -3.42 18.84 -0.49
CA SER A 123 -3.96 19.36 -1.76
C SER A 123 -4.03 18.24 -2.78
N LEU A 124 -5.05 17.43 -2.63
CA LEU A 124 -5.26 16.29 -3.49
C LEU A 124 -5.79 16.74 -4.84
N ASN A 125 -5.07 16.43 -5.90
CA ASN A 125 -5.72 16.36 -7.20
C ASN A 125 -6.82 15.28 -7.10
N LEU A 126 -8.06 15.70 -7.15
CA LEU A 126 -9.24 14.83 -6.99
C LEU A 126 -9.17 13.60 -7.90
N ARG A 127 -8.67 13.76 -9.13
CA ARG A 127 -8.49 12.68 -10.09
C ARG A 127 -7.49 11.62 -9.59
N VAL A 128 -6.35 12.07 -9.04
CA VAL A 128 -5.31 11.17 -8.48
C VAL A 128 -5.87 10.42 -7.28
N SER A 129 -6.60 11.11 -6.40
CA SER A 129 -7.19 10.51 -5.20
C SER A 129 -8.26 9.47 -5.53
N ILE A 130 -9.14 9.77 -6.49
CA ILE A 130 -10.15 8.81 -6.96
C ILE A 130 -9.48 7.62 -7.63
N ALA A 131 -8.49 7.86 -8.50
CA ALA A 131 -7.73 6.80 -9.15
C ALA A 131 -7.04 5.89 -8.13
N SER A 132 -6.39 6.46 -7.12
CA SER A 132 -5.74 5.70 -6.03
C SER A 132 -6.73 4.85 -5.26
N LEU A 133 -7.87 5.43 -4.85
CA LEU A 133 -8.90 4.70 -4.10
C LEU A 133 -9.51 3.54 -4.91
N VAL A 134 -9.83 3.79 -6.18
CA VAL A 134 -10.37 2.75 -7.08
C VAL A 134 -9.35 1.64 -7.28
N MET A 135 -8.10 1.98 -7.53
CA MET A 135 -7.06 0.98 -7.77
C MET A 135 -6.69 0.21 -6.50
N TYR A 136 -6.70 0.83 -5.33
CA TYR A 136 -6.56 0.13 -4.06
C TYR A 136 -7.59 -0.99 -3.90
N VAL A 137 -8.85 -0.72 -4.21
CA VAL A 137 -9.91 -1.75 -4.14
C VAL A 137 -9.70 -2.83 -5.19
N VAL A 138 -9.46 -2.45 -6.44
CA VAL A 138 -9.34 -3.38 -7.57
C VAL A 138 -8.14 -4.31 -7.39
N SER A 139 -6.97 -3.75 -7.06
CA SER A 139 -5.73 -4.54 -6.90
C SER A 139 -5.81 -5.51 -5.72
N ASN A 140 -6.27 -5.04 -4.56
CA ASN A 140 -6.42 -5.92 -3.40
C ASN A 140 -7.49 -7.02 -3.61
N LEU A 141 -8.61 -6.73 -4.27
CA LEU A 141 -9.59 -7.77 -4.58
C LEU A 141 -9.07 -8.79 -5.60
N LEU A 142 -8.29 -8.32 -6.59
CA LEU A 142 -7.60 -9.21 -7.53
C LEU A 142 -6.58 -10.09 -6.80
N ASP A 143 -5.79 -9.50 -5.92
CA ASP A 143 -4.80 -10.23 -5.12
C ASP A 143 -5.46 -11.35 -4.29
N ILE A 144 -6.50 -11.03 -3.53
CA ILE A 144 -7.28 -12.03 -2.77
C ILE A 144 -7.83 -13.14 -3.68
N TYR A 145 -8.33 -12.79 -4.86
CA TYR A 145 -8.86 -13.77 -5.79
C TYR A 145 -7.77 -14.71 -6.31
N LEU A 146 -6.64 -14.15 -6.75
CA LEU A 146 -5.50 -14.91 -7.26
C LEU A 146 -4.86 -15.75 -6.17
N TYR A 147 -4.64 -15.17 -4.99
CA TYR A 147 -4.09 -15.87 -3.83
C TYR A 147 -4.94 -17.10 -3.47
N GLN A 148 -6.25 -16.92 -3.33
CA GLN A 148 -7.14 -18.03 -2.99
C GLN A 148 -7.12 -19.12 -4.07
N LYS A 149 -7.18 -18.75 -5.35
CA LYS A 149 -7.10 -19.69 -6.48
C LYS A 149 -5.81 -20.48 -6.49
N LEU A 150 -4.68 -19.82 -6.19
CA LEU A 150 -3.38 -20.49 -6.08
C LEU A 150 -3.28 -21.35 -4.82
N LYS A 151 -3.89 -20.93 -3.71
CA LYS A 151 -3.96 -21.71 -2.47
C LYS A 151 -4.70 -23.01 -2.67
N ASP A 152 -5.83 -22.99 -3.38
CA ASP A 152 -6.64 -24.15 -3.69
C ASP A 152 -5.89 -25.14 -4.62
N LYS A 153 -5.15 -24.60 -5.60
CA LYS A 153 -4.43 -25.42 -6.58
C LYS A 153 -3.07 -25.92 -6.06
N TYR A 154 -2.36 -25.09 -5.29
CA TYR A 154 -1.00 -25.35 -4.79
C TYR A 154 -0.88 -25.15 -3.28
N PRO A 155 -1.56 -25.94 -2.44
CA PRO A 155 -1.67 -25.68 -0.99
C PRO A 155 -0.34 -25.69 -0.24
N LYS A 156 0.67 -26.39 -0.78
CA LYS A 156 2.00 -26.50 -0.15
C LYS A 156 2.95 -25.35 -0.53
N LEU A 157 2.66 -24.59 -1.59
CA LEU A 157 3.57 -23.57 -2.14
C LEU A 157 3.16 -22.17 -1.68
N LEU A 158 3.39 -21.87 -0.40
CA LEU A 158 3.04 -20.58 0.20
C LEU A 158 3.70 -19.39 -0.53
N TRP A 159 5.00 -19.49 -0.80
CA TRP A 159 5.75 -18.47 -1.51
C TRP A 159 5.19 -18.17 -2.92
N LEU A 160 4.72 -19.21 -3.62
CA LEU A 160 4.21 -19.04 -4.98
C LEU A 160 2.93 -18.21 -4.98
N ARG A 161 1.97 -18.54 -4.11
CA ARG A 161 0.71 -17.80 -4.07
C ARG A 161 0.87 -16.38 -3.58
N ASN A 162 1.72 -16.14 -2.56
CA ASN A 162 2.05 -14.81 -2.08
C ASN A 162 2.66 -13.95 -3.20
N ASN A 163 3.77 -14.39 -3.78
CA ASN A 163 4.48 -13.57 -4.77
C ASN A 163 3.69 -13.42 -6.08
N VAL A 164 3.08 -14.47 -6.60
CA VAL A 164 2.39 -14.40 -7.90
C VAL A 164 1.14 -13.54 -7.81
N SER A 165 0.33 -13.68 -6.76
CA SER A 165 -0.86 -12.85 -6.62
C SER A 165 -0.50 -11.38 -6.49
N THR A 166 0.42 -11.05 -5.59
CA THR A 166 0.84 -9.68 -5.30
C THR A 166 1.55 -9.01 -6.49
N ILE A 167 2.46 -9.72 -7.18
CA ILE A 167 3.16 -9.16 -8.35
C ILE A 167 2.16 -8.84 -9.47
N ILE A 168 1.22 -9.75 -9.77
CA ILE A 168 0.21 -9.51 -10.81
C ILE A 168 -0.69 -8.33 -10.43
N SER A 169 -1.15 -8.28 -9.19
CA SER A 169 -2.04 -7.23 -8.70
C SER A 169 -1.37 -5.86 -8.69
N ASN A 170 -0.12 -5.78 -8.24
CA ASN A 170 0.66 -4.55 -8.24
C ASN A 170 1.00 -4.09 -9.66
N CYS A 171 1.37 -4.99 -10.56
CA CYS A 171 1.57 -4.62 -11.96
C CYS A 171 0.31 -4.00 -12.55
N LEU A 172 -0.85 -4.64 -12.40
CA LEU A 172 -2.12 -4.10 -12.89
C LEU A 172 -2.41 -2.73 -12.26
N GLU A 173 -2.21 -2.60 -10.95
CA GLU A 173 -2.41 -1.35 -10.22
C GLU A 173 -1.56 -0.23 -10.79
N ASN A 174 -0.25 -0.41 -10.88
CA ASN A 174 0.67 0.63 -11.31
C ASN A 174 0.38 1.13 -12.72
N TYR A 175 0.08 0.22 -13.65
CA TYR A 175 -0.27 0.62 -15.01
C TYR A 175 -1.62 1.34 -15.06
N LEU A 176 -2.67 0.77 -14.49
CA LEU A 176 -4.00 1.40 -14.54
C LEU A 176 -4.05 2.70 -13.74
N PHE A 177 -3.43 2.75 -12.55
CA PHE A 177 -3.33 3.98 -11.76
C PHE A 177 -2.65 5.09 -12.55
N THR A 178 -1.50 4.80 -13.16
CA THR A 178 -0.72 5.79 -13.92
C THR A 178 -1.55 6.34 -15.09
N PHE A 179 -2.26 5.47 -15.81
CA PHE A 179 -3.15 5.93 -16.89
C PHE A 179 -4.35 6.72 -16.36
N LEU A 180 -5.03 6.28 -15.33
CA LEU A 180 -6.18 6.98 -14.75
C LEU A 180 -5.79 8.35 -14.17
N ALA A 181 -4.65 8.42 -13.48
CA ALA A 181 -4.18 9.64 -12.84
C ALA A 181 -3.61 10.67 -13.83
N PHE A 182 -2.85 10.22 -14.83
CA PHE A 182 -1.97 11.09 -15.62
C PHE A 182 -2.27 11.13 -17.13
N ALA A 183 -3.29 10.42 -17.64
CA ALA A 183 -3.66 10.52 -19.06
C ALA A 183 -4.05 11.96 -19.44
N GLY A 184 -3.42 12.48 -20.50
CA GLY A 184 -3.56 13.87 -20.94
C GLY A 184 -2.64 14.86 -20.21
N ILE A 185 -1.85 14.41 -19.22
CA ILE A 185 -0.81 15.22 -18.55
C ILE A 185 0.57 14.82 -19.07
N PHE A 186 0.82 13.50 -19.12
CA PHE A 186 2.07 12.94 -19.64
C PHE A 186 1.84 12.18 -20.96
N ASP A 187 2.88 12.08 -21.77
CA ASP A 187 2.90 11.22 -22.93
C ASP A 187 2.90 9.73 -22.56
N ILE A 188 2.49 8.86 -23.47
CA ILE A 188 2.37 7.41 -23.23
C ILE A 188 3.71 6.79 -22.79
N LYS A 189 4.83 7.21 -23.41
CA LYS A 189 6.16 6.68 -23.08
C LYS A 189 6.55 6.99 -21.63
N THR A 190 6.29 8.22 -21.17
CA THR A 190 6.53 8.63 -19.79
C THR A 190 5.64 7.85 -18.83
N MET A 191 4.36 7.70 -19.12
CA MET A 191 3.44 6.91 -18.28
C MET A 191 3.86 5.44 -18.17
N LEU A 192 4.25 4.80 -19.27
CA LEU A 192 4.76 3.43 -19.27
C LEU A 192 6.05 3.30 -18.45
N SER A 193 6.96 4.27 -18.56
CA SER A 193 8.20 4.28 -17.76
C SER A 193 7.91 4.36 -16.27
N ILE A 194 7.04 5.29 -15.85
CA ILE A 194 6.63 5.44 -14.44
C ILE A 194 6.04 4.14 -13.91
N ALA A 195 5.05 3.57 -14.62
CA ALA A 195 4.38 2.34 -14.20
C ALA A 195 5.34 1.15 -14.12
N THR A 196 6.25 1.02 -15.08
CA THR A 196 7.22 -0.09 -15.11
C THR A 196 8.20 0.01 -13.94
N ILE A 197 8.75 1.21 -13.67
CA ILE A 197 9.70 1.42 -12.56
C ILE A 197 9.01 1.13 -11.22
N ALA A 198 7.80 1.66 -11.01
CA ALA A 198 7.03 1.39 -9.80
C ALA A 198 6.78 -0.12 -9.62
N SER A 199 6.37 -0.82 -10.69
CA SER A 199 6.13 -2.28 -10.66
C SER A 199 7.39 -3.07 -10.30
N ILE A 200 8.56 -2.68 -10.80
CA ILE A 200 9.83 -3.35 -10.46
C ILE A 200 10.17 -3.16 -8.96
N PHE A 201 10.03 -1.95 -8.43
CA PHE A 201 10.26 -1.70 -7.00
C PHE A 201 9.30 -2.50 -6.12
N GLU A 202 8.02 -2.51 -6.44
CA GLU A 202 7.02 -3.25 -5.68
C GLU A 202 7.18 -4.77 -5.79
N MET A 203 7.63 -5.29 -6.93
CA MET A 203 7.99 -6.70 -7.08
C MET A 203 9.12 -7.10 -6.12
N ILE A 204 10.14 -6.26 -5.96
CA ILE A 204 11.22 -6.51 -5.00
C ILE A 204 10.67 -6.52 -3.57
N ILE A 205 9.80 -5.56 -3.23
CA ILE A 205 9.18 -5.50 -1.91
C ILE A 205 8.33 -6.74 -1.64
N ALA A 206 7.53 -7.20 -2.62
CA ALA A 206 6.70 -8.40 -2.52
C ALA A 206 7.53 -9.68 -2.31
N ILE A 207 8.71 -9.79 -2.93
CA ILE A 207 9.61 -10.91 -2.66
C ILE A 207 10.16 -10.83 -1.23
N CYS A 208 10.45 -9.63 -0.73
CA CYS A 208 10.97 -9.41 0.62
C CYS A 208 9.94 -9.66 1.73
N ASP A 209 8.64 -9.63 1.45
CA ASP A 209 7.59 -9.88 2.45
C ASP A 209 7.36 -11.38 2.73
N THR A 210 7.72 -12.25 1.79
CA THR A 210 7.53 -13.70 1.89
C THR A 210 8.07 -14.33 3.20
N PRO A 211 9.27 -14.02 3.68
CA PRO A 211 9.74 -14.52 4.98
C PRO A 211 8.81 -14.16 6.15
N PHE A 212 8.22 -12.97 6.13
CA PHE A 212 7.31 -12.50 7.17
C PHE A 212 5.99 -13.26 7.16
N LEU A 213 5.46 -13.60 5.98
CA LEU A 213 4.29 -14.49 5.87
C LEU A 213 4.57 -15.88 6.48
N TYR A 214 5.76 -16.43 6.25
CA TYR A 214 6.17 -17.70 6.88
C TYR A 214 6.30 -17.57 8.40
N ILE A 215 6.81 -16.45 8.91
CA ILE A 215 6.89 -16.15 10.35
C ILE A 215 5.48 -16.08 10.93
N SER A 216 4.58 -15.28 10.33
CA SER A 216 3.18 -15.17 10.75
C SER A 216 2.50 -16.54 10.84
N LYS A 217 2.67 -17.39 9.83
CA LYS A 217 2.08 -18.74 9.80
C LYS A 217 2.54 -19.62 10.96
N LYS A 218 3.74 -19.40 11.52
CA LYS A 218 4.26 -20.13 12.69
C LYS A 218 3.77 -19.56 14.02
N LEU A 219 3.25 -18.32 14.04
CA LEU A 219 2.69 -17.73 15.24
C LEU A 219 1.31 -18.36 15.54
N LYS A 220 1.14 -18.81 16.76
CA LYS A 220 -0.14 -19.35 17.27
C LYS A 220 -1.07 -18.23 17.73
#